data_029078c1d2a3365b85e3499d39b64450
#
_entry.id   029078c1d2a3365b85e3499d39b64450
#
_cell.length_a   1.000
_cell.length_b   1.000
_cell.length_c   1.000
_cell.angle_alpha   90.00
_cell.angle_beta   90.00
_cell.angle_gamma   90.00
#
_symmetry.space_group_name_H-M   'P 1'
#
loop_
_entity.id
_entity.type
_entity.pdbx_description
1 polymer ?
#
loop_
_entity_poly.entity_id
_entity_poly.type
_entity_poly.pdbx_seq_one_letter_code
_entity_poly.pdbx_strand_id
1 'polypeptide(L)'
;MTQRFLLFICLSASLTVWSQAGTGSPYSFGGLGEINYRGNHWSRALGGLEFYTDSIHVDFNNPAGLAKLKLTNFSLGLDYKNNKIEDTNNTQKISNSSLNYLGLSIPTKRFGFNFGLIPYSSIGYRLELFQEGDEVNQVQRFEGNGGLNLAFVSAGFHLFKWWSVGATARYGFGNINHQSSQQTQNIDRTTFLESNSSLSGISYKFSTLLVFPLGKQNLHFYSAYAPEATINSRNNEIFTSLSSSSSGIGQQLEVDLEPSGLDETVLILPTATTFGLGIGTRKKWFLGGQFVSTSNSDFRNDFITLGGLSYEDGNRLSLGGFFIPNYSSLTSYWKRIVYRVGYYNEKTGIRVQQSSLKNRGITFGVGLPSFRLGPFSNANLGVTLGSRSTSNPNLVDENYWHVKLGFSLNDVWFIKRKYN
;
A
#
# COMPACT_ATOMS: atom_id res chain seq x y z
N MET A 1 7.88 36.34 1.42
CA MET A 1 6.70 36.02 2.23
C MET A 1 6.21 34.60 2.02
N THR A 2 6.13 34.08 0.82
CA THR A 2 5.65 32.72 0.48
C THR A 2 6.45 31.58 1.13
N GLN A 3 7.77 31.65 1.21
CA GLN A 3 8.59 30.62 1.87
C GLN A 3 8.37 30.52 3.38
N ARG A 4 8.19 31.64 4.07
CA ARG A 4 7.89 31.66 5.51
C ARG A 4 6.49 31.15 5.81
N PHE A 5 5.53 31.38 4.91
CA PHE A 5 4.16 30.87 5.01
C PHE A 5 4.10 29.36 4.79
N LEU A 6 4.88 28.82 3.84
CA LEU A 6 5.02 27.37 3.63
C LEU A 6 5.68 26.68 4.82
N LEU A 7 6.71 27.29 5.42
CA LEU A 7 7.37 26.78 6.63
C LEU A 7 6.41 26.76 7.84
N PHE A 8 5.56 27.78 7.96
CA PHE A 8 4.55 27.83 9.03
C PHE A 8 3.45 26.80 8.86
N ILE A 9 3.00 26.51 7.61
CA ILE A 9 2.06 25.43 7.30
C ILE A 9 2.69 24.06 7.58
N CYS A 10 3.95 23.84 7.24
CA CYS A 10 4.65 22.60 7.57
C CYS A 10 4.85 22.43 9.08
N LEU A 11 5.12 23.49 9.82
CA LEU A 11 5.27 23.46 11.28
C LEU A 11 3.93 23.25 12.01
N SER A 12 2.84 23.84 11.52
CA SER A 12 1.50 23.64 12.07
C SER A 12 0.92 22.25 11.76
N ALA A 13 1.28 21.66 10.63
CA ALA A 13 0.91 20.29 10.27
C ALA A 13 1.62 19.24 11.14
N SER A 14 2.77 19.54 11.72
CA SER A 14 3.50 18.61 12.59
C SER A 14 2.92 18.47 14.02
N LEU A 15 2.01 19.34 14.43
CA LEU A 15 1.46 19.34 15.79
C LEU A 15 0.24 18.42 15.98
N THR A 16 -0.27 17.78 14.93
CA THR A 16 -1.45 16.91 15.00
C THR A 16 -1.22 15.52 14.42
N VAL A 17 0.02 15.05 14.36
CA VAL A 17 0.31 13.66 13.97
C VAL A 17 0.02 12.74 15.16
N TRP A 18 -1.25 12.54 15.44
CA TRP A 18 -1.71 11.34 16.11
C TRP A 18 -1.45 10.21 15.12
N SER A 19 -0.67 9.23 15.54
CA SER A 19 -0.46 8.01 14.78
C SER A 19 -1.80 7.29 14.61
N GLN A 20 -2.55 7.68 13.59
CA GLN A 20 -3.77 6.96 13.22
C GLN A 20 -3.35 5.70 12.47
N ALA A 21 -3.98 4.58 12.80
CA ALA A 21 -3.82 3.36 12.03
C ALA A 21 -4.06 3.66 10.54
N GLY A 22 -3.19 3.17 9.66
CA GLY A 22 -3.25 3.45 8.21
C GLY A 22 -4.47 2.83 7.51
N THR A 23 -5.29 2.08 8.26
CA THR A 23 -6.53 1.44 7.81
C THR A 23 -7.53 1.35 8.95
N GLY A 24 -8.80 1.22 8.62
CA GLY A 24 -9.90 0.87 9.52
C GLY A 24 -10.68 -0.33 8.98
N SER A 25 -10.09 -1.10 8.07
CA SER A 25 -10.73 -2.28 7.51
C SER A 25 -10.79 -3.40 8.53
N PRO A 26 -11.97 -4.01 8.80
CA PRO A 26 -12.06 -5.17 9.66
C PRO A 26 -11.25 -6.36 9.12
N TYR A 27 -11.07 -6.45 7.80
CA TYR A 27 -10.27 -7.50 7.17
C TYR A 27 -8.76 -7.31 7.27
N SER A 28 -8.30 -6.23 7.92
CA SER A 28 -6.87 -6.02 8.20
C SER A 28 -6.32 -6.91 9.32
N PHE A 29 -7.16 -7.76 9.93
CA PHE A 29 -6.69 -8.74 10.91
C PHE A 29 -5.86 -9.87 10.26
N GLY A 30 -6.03 -10.11 8.95
CA GLY A 30 -5.37 -11.21 8.25
C GLY A 30 -3.96 -10.88 7.79
N GLY A 31 -3.02 -11.78 8.04
CA GLY A 31 -1.66 -11.73 7.51
C GLY A 31 -0.86 -10.51 7.97
N LEU A 32 -0.41 -9.74 6.98
CA LEU A 32 0.29 -8.46 7.20
C LEU A 32 -0.66 -7.25 7.32
N GLY A 33 -1.97 -7.48 7.29
CA GLY A 33 -2.95 -6.42 7.22
C GLY A 33 -3.32 -5.99 5.80
N GLU A 34 -3.95 -4.83 5.68
CA GLU A 34 -4.30 -4.24 4.39
C GLU A 34 -3.04 -3.74 3.67
N ILE A 35 -2.81 -4.21 2.43
CA ILE A 35 -1.74 -3.71 1.59
C ILE A 35 -2.09 -2.30 1.07
N ASN A 36 -1.39 -1.29 1.55
CA ASN A 36 -1.64 0.11 1.23
C ASN A 36 -1.00 0.55 -0.08
N TYR A 37 0.24 0.10 -0.33
CA TYR A 37 0.99 0.52 -1.49
C TYR A 37 0.72 -0.41 -2.69
N ARG A 38 0.08 0.16 -3.72
CA ARG A 38 -0.23 -0.50 -5.00
C ARG A 38 0.28 0.32 -6.18
N GLY A 39 1.40 1.02 -5.99
CA GLY A 39 1.99 1.95 -6.96
C GLY A 39 1.83 3.42 -6.56
N ASN A 40 2.51 4.30 -7.26
CA ASN A 40 2.40 5.74 -7.05
C ASN A 40 1.01 6.26 -7.47
N HIS A 41 0.61 7.43 -7.03
CA HIS A 41 -0.78 7.90 -7.24
C HIS A 41 -1.17 8.02 -8.71
N TRP A 42 -0.24 8.39 -9.58
CA TRP A 42 -0.50 8.44 -11.02
C TRP A 42 -0.80 7.05 -11.62
N SER A 43 -0.11 6.00 -11.20
CA SER A 43 -0.34 4.61 -11.66
C SER A 43 -1.60 4.02 -10.99
N ARG A 44 -1.86 4.35 -9.73
CA ARG A 44 -3.08 3.93 -9.03
C ARG A 44 -4.34 4.51 -9.67
N ALA A 45 -4.27 5.69 -10.29
CA ALA A 45 -5.36 6.26 -11.08
C ALA A 45 -5.60 5.53 -12.41
N LEU A 46 -4.68 4.63 -12.81
CA LEU A 46 -4.78 3.72 -13.96
C LEU A 46 -5.14 2.28 -13.53
N GLY A 47 -5.84 2.10 -12.40
CA GLY A 47 -6.14 0.77 -11.86
C GLY A 47 -4.94 0.08 -11.19
N GLY A 48 -3.79 0.76 -11.08
CA GLY A 48 -2.55 0.21 -10.52
C GLY A 48 -1.62 -0.39 -11.57
N LEU A 49 -1.65 0.09 -12.81
CA LEU A 49 -0.69 -0.33 -13.85
C LEU A 49 0.70 0.21 -13.51
N GLU A 50 1.68 -0.68 -13.34
CA GLU A 50 3.05 -0.35 -12.92
C GLU A 50 3.99 -0.02 -14.09
N PHE A 51 3.63 -0.37 -15.32
CA PHE A 51 4.58 -0.47 -16.44
C PHE A 51 4.56 0.68 -17.45
N TYR A 52 3.60 1.60 -17.38
CA TYR A 52 3.74 2.82 -18.16
C TYR A 52 4.92 3.62 -17.62
N THR A 53 5.78 4.08 -18.51
CA THR A 53 6.98 4.86 -18.15
C THR A 53 7.19 6.02 -19.10
N ASP A 54 7.57 7.14 -18.56
CA ASP A 54 8.00 8.32 -19.31
C ASP A 54 9.27 8.94 -18.67
N SER A 55 9.58 10.18 -19.02
CA SER A 55 10.80 10.85 -18.57
C SER A 55 10.68 11.55 -17.20
N ILE A 56 9.48 11.60 -16.62
CA ILE A 56 9.17 12.44 -15.44
C ILE A 56 8.36 11.71 -14.36
N HIS A 57 7.71 10.59 -14.69
CA HIS A 57 6.95 9.79 -13.74
C HIS A 57 7.70 8.51 -13.37
N VAL A 58 7.70 8.20 -12.09
CA VAL A 58 8.31 6.99 -11.54
C VAL A 58 7.23 6.16 -10.86
N ASP A 59 7.27 4.86 -11.02
CA ASP A 59 6.56 3.91 -10.17
C ASP A 59 7.59 3.08 -9.40
N PHE A 60 7.49 3.04 -8.07
CA PHE A 60 8.46 2.35 -7.22
C PHE A 60 8.34 0.82 -7.30
N ASN A 61 7.26 0.32 -7.90
CA ASN A 61 7.11 -1.11 -8.21
C ASN A 61 7.79 -1.52 -9.52
N ASN A 62 8.22 -0.56 -10.35
CA ASN A 62 8.84 -0.83 -11.65
C ASN A 62 10.29 -0.33 -11.73
N PRO A 63 11.26 -1.07 -11.23
CA PRO A 63 12.67 -0.65 -11.32
C PRO A 63 13.19 -0.57 -12.76
N ALA A 64 12.71 -1.38 -13.71
CA ALA A 64 13.11 -1.26 -15.12
C ALA A 64 12.70 0.08 -15.75
N GLY A 65 11.62 0.68 -15.26
CA GLY A 65 11.14 2.00 -15.71
C GLY A 65 12.10 3.13 -15.41
N LEU A 66 12.94 3.01 -14.37
CA LEU A 66 13.92 4.01 -13.96
C LEU A 66 14.93 4.34 -15.07
N ALA A 67 15.23 3.37 -15.92
CA ALA A 67 16.13 3.56 -17.05
C ALA A 67 15.65 4.66 -18.02
N LYS A 68 14.34 4.95 -18.08
CA LYS A 68 13.74 5.98 -18.95
C LYS A 68 13.65 7.35 -18.33
N LEU A 69 13.92 7.47 -17.05
CA LEU A 69 13.87 8.73 -16.32
C LEU A 69 14.93 9.70 -16.85
N LYS A 70 14.58 10.98 -16.99
CA LYS A 70 15.49 12.02 -17.47
C LYS A 70 15.71 13.16 -16.48
N LEU A 71 14.81 13.30 -15.51
CA LEU A 71 14.86 14.33 -14.49
C LEU A 71 14.96 13.65 -13.12
N THR A 72 15.66 14.28 -12.21
CA THR A 72 15.58 13.91 -10.79
C THR A 72 14.15 14.15 -10.33
N ASN A 73 13.57 13.15 -9.69
CA ASN A 73 12.18 13.17 -9.27
C ASN A 73 12.09 12.92 -7.77
N PHE A 74 11.48 13.85 -7.06
CA PHE A 74 11.04 13.65 -5.69
C PHE A 74 9.54 13.40 -5.69
N SER A 75 9.12 12.26 -5.19
CA SER A 75 7.71 11.85 -5.15
C SER A 75 7.22 11.65 -3.72
N LEU A 76 6.05 12.22 -3.44
CA LEU A 76 5.33 12.12 -2.18
C LEU A 76 3.87 11.78 -2.46
N GLY A 77 3.28 10.89 -1.68
CA GLY A 77 1.87 10.51 -1.79
C GLY A 77 1.15 10.49 -0.45
N LEU A 78 -0.04 11.09 -0.42
CA LEU A 78 -0.95 11.14 0.72
C LEU A 78 -2.28 10.50 0.34
N ASP A 79 -2.82 9.68 1.22
CA ASP A 79 -4.13 9.03 1.07
C ASP A 79 -5.09 9.52 2.15
N TYR A 80 -6.33 9.77 1.75
CA TYR A 80 -7.48 9.84 2.63
C TYR A 80 -8.44 8.71 2.26
N LYS A 81 -8.76 7.84 3.21
CA LYS A 81 -9.62 6.70 3.05
C LYS A 81 -10.89 6.90 3.87
N ASN A 82 -12.05 6.58 3.29
CA ASN A 82 -13.31 6.51 4.00
C ASN A 82 -13.96 5.16 3.64
N ASN A 83 -14.12 4.33 4.65
CA ASN A 83 -14.66 2.98 4.54
C ASN A 83 -16.03 2.95 5.23
N LYS A 84 -17.04 2.47 4.53
CA LYS A 84 -18.36 2.12 5.07
C LYS A 84 -18.41 0.61 5.21
N ILE A 85 -18.52 0.15 6.44
CA ILE A 85 -18.59 -1.25 6.84
C ILE A 85 -20.05 -1.54 7.15
N GLU A 86 -20.59 -2.56 6.51
CA GLU A 86 -21.99 -2.96 6.63
C GLU A 86 -22.08 -4.41 7.07
N ASP A 87 -22.77 -4.65 8.15
CA ASP A 87 -23.19 -5.95 8.65
C ASP A 87 -24.72 -6.04 8.49
N THR A 88 -25.30 -7.22 8.72
CA THR A 88 -26.76 -7.45 8.64
C THR A 88 -27.58 -6.44 9.45
N ASN A 89 -27.05 -5.95 10.58
CA ASN A 89 -27.79 -5.11 11.52
C ASN A 89 -27.19 -3.71 11.69
N ASN A 90 -25.93 -3.50 11.34
CA ASN A 90 -25.19 -2.30 11.67
C ASN A 90 -24.43 -1.72 10.47
N THR A 91 -24.24 -0.41 10.49
CA THR A 91 -23.38 0.30 9.54
C THR A 91 -22.44 1.21 10.31
N GLN A 92 -21.15 1.10 10.02
CA GLN A 92 -20.10 1.94 10.60
C GLN A 92 -19.31 2.65 9.49
N LYS A 93 -18.90 3.89 9.75
CA LYS A 93 -18.00 4.65 8.86
C LYS A 93 -16.68 4.93 9.57
N ILE A 94 -15.59 4.61 8.92
CA ILE A 94 -14.23 4.83 9.46
C ILE A 94 -13.43 5.62 8.43
N SER A 95 -12.75 6.67 8.88
CA SER A 95 -11.91 7.51 8.04
C SER A 95 -10.48 7.55 8.55
N ASN A 96 -9.53 7.41 7.63
CA ASN A 96 -8.10 7.41 7.94
C ASN A 96 -7.34 8.26 6.92
N SER A 97 -6.29 8.94 7.41
CA SER A 97 -5.33 9.65 6.55
C SER A 97 -3.95 9.04 6.76
N SER A 98 -3.20 8.86 5.68
CA SER A 98 -1.87 8.27 5.79
C SER A 98 -0.91 8.79 4.71
N LEU A 99 0.38 8.78 5.05
CA LEU A 99 1.44 8.83 4.06
C LEU A 99 1.45 7.50 3.29
N ASN A 100 1.50 7.55 1.95
CA ASN A 100 1.50 6.34 1.14
C ASN A 100 2.89 5.99 0.60
N TYR A 101 3.68 6.99 0.25
CA TYR A 101 5.06 6.82 -0.18
C TYR A 101 5.84 8.12 -0.14
N LEU A 102 7.15 7.97 0.00
CA LEU A 102 8.14 9.03 -0.14
C LEU A 102 9.35 8.44 -0.87
N GLY A 103 9.85 9.11 -1.92
CA GLY A 103 11.04 8.63 -2.61
C GLY A 103 11.70 9.66 -3.50
N LEU A 104 12.99 9.43 -3.73
CA LEU A 104 13.85 10.22 -4.60
C LEU A 104 14.42 9.33 -5.69
N SER A 105 14.30 9.78 -6.94
CA SER A 105 14.79 9.06 -8.11
C SER A 105 15.79 9.93 -8.86
N ILE A 106 16.94 9.37 -9.18
CA ILE A 106 18.07 10.06 -9.79
C ILE A 106 18.41 9.39 -11.11
N PRO A 107 18.24 10.06 -12.25
CA PRO A 107 18.66 9.55 -13.54
C PRO A 107 20.17 9.74 -13.75
N THR A 108 20.77 8.79 -14.41
CA THR A 108 22.10 8.93 -15.02
C THR A 108 22.00 8.64 -16.52
N LYS A 109 23.12 8.66 -17.25
CA LYS A 109 23.10 8.42 -18.71
C LYS A 109 22.56 7.04 -19.09
N ARG A 110 22.88 5.99 -18.32
CA ARG A 110 22.51 4.59 -18.62
C ARG A 110 21.68 3.95 -17.52
N PHE A 111 21.77 4.47 -16.29
CA PHE A 111 21.09 3.94 -15.12
C PHE A 111 20.11 4.97 -14.57
N GLY A 112 19.07 4.48 -13.91
CA GLY A 112 18.26 5.27 -13.02
C GLY A 112 18.28 4.60 -11.65
N PHE A 113 18.43 5.41 -10.61
CA PHE A 113 18.41 4.96 -9.22
C PHE A 113 17.20 5.54 -8.50
N ASN A 114 16.70 4.81 -7.54
CA ASN A 114 15.57 5.24 -6.72
C ASN A 114 15.74 4.70 -5.31
N PHE A 115 15.38 5.50 -4.33
CA PHE A 115 15.31 5.07 -2.92
C PHE A 115 14.22 5.82 -2.19
N GLY A 116 13.70 5.22 -1.14
CA GLY A 116 12.60 5.82 -0.40
C GLY A 116 12.01 4.91 0.67
N LEU A 117 10.85 5.34 1.16
CA LEU A 117 10.07 4.68 2.19
C LEU A 117 8.64 4.48 1.69
N ILE A 118 8.10 3.31 1.98
CA ILE A 118 6.73 2.92 1.66
C ILE A 118 6.11 2.29 2.90
N PRO A 119 5.08 2.88 3.52
CA PRO A 119 4.18 2.17 4.40
C PRO A 119 3.45 1.08 3.58
N TYR A 120 3.99 -0.15 3.62
CA TYR A 120 3.56 -1.22 2.72
C TYR A 120 2.19 -1.78 3.10
N SER A 121 2.03 -2.10 4.40
CA SER A 121 0.77 -2.60 4.93
C SER A 121 0.40 -1.93 6.24
N SER A 122 -0.87 -2.03 6.62
CA SER A 122 -1.37 -1.54 7.90
C SER A 122 -2.40 -2.49 8.47
N ILE A 123 -2.35 -2.64 9.79
CA ILE A 123 -3.36 -3.27 10.62
C ILE A 123 -4.08 -2.18 11.40
N GLY A 124 -5.42 -2.25 11.46
CA GLY A 124 -6.20 -1.26 12.17
C GLY A 124 -7.66 -1.71 12.27
N TYR A 125 -7.91 -2.80 12.99
CA TYR A 125 -9.24 -3.36 13.18
C TYR A 125 -9.66 -3.29 14.64
N ARG A 126 -10.98 -3.26 14.83
CA ARG A 126 -11.65 -3.42 16.12
C ARG A 126 -12.90 -4.23 15.91
N LEU A 127 -12.93 -5.43 16.50
CA LEU A 127 -14.02 -6.39 16.38
C LEU A 127 -14.58 -6.71 17.76
N GLU A 128 -15.88 -6.80 17.87
CA GLU A 128 -16.56 -7.22 19.11
C GLU A 128 -17.43 -8.45 18.80
N LEU A 129 -17.31 -9.46 19.64
CA LEU A 129 -18.17 -10.63 19.64
C LEU A 129 -18.96 -10.62 20.94
N PHE A 130 -20.27 -10.62 20.80
CA PHE A 130 -21.19 -10.78 21.93
C PHE A 130 -21.71 -12.22 21.93
N GLN A 131 -21.46 -12.95 23.00
CA GLN A 131 -21.98 -14.29 23.22
C GLN A 131 -23.03 -14.23 24.31
N GLU A 132 -24.30 -14.50 23.94
CA GLU A 132 -25.34 -14.79 24.91
C GLU A 132 -25.17 -16.24 25.40
N GLY A 133 -24.90 -16.41 26.70
CA GLY A 133 -24.89 -17.71 27.35
C GLY A 133 -26.14 -17.89 28.18
N ASP A 134 -26.55 -19.15 28.38
CA ASP A 134 -27.74 -19.48 29.17
C ASP A 134 -27.69 -18.96 30.62
N GLU A 135 -26.47 -18.81 31.17
CA GLU A 135 -26.28 -18.34 32.55
C GLU A 135 -25.51 -16.99 32.63
N VAL A 136 -24.61 -16.73 31.65
CA VAL A 136 -23.69 -15.58 31.71
C VAL A 136 -23.36 -15.07 30.31
N ASN A 137 -23.52 -13.76 30.08
CA ASN A 137 -23.12 -13.11 28.84
C ASN A 137 -21.61 -12.77 28.84
N GLN A 138 -20.98 -12.93 27.67
CA GLN A 138 -19.58 -12.61 27.49
C GLN A 138 -19.40 -11.63 26.33
N VAL A 139 -18.50 -10.67 26.50
CA VAL A 139 -18.05 -9.76 25.44
C VAL A 139 -16.57 -10.02 25.20
N GLN A 140 -16.24 -10.38 23.97
CA GLN A 140 -14.85 -10.49 23.51
C GLN A 140 -14.56 -9.36 22.53
N ARG A 141 -13.43 -8.65 22.74
CA ARG A 141 -12.95 -7.61 21.84
C ARG A 141 -11.60 -7.99 21.29
N PHE A 142 -11.44 -7.77 19.99
CA PHE A 142 -10.20 -8.00 19.28
C PHE A 142 -9.80 -6.70 18.60
N GLU A 143 -8.63 -6.21 18.92
CA GLU A 143 -8.08 -4.99 18.35
C GLU A 143 -6.70 -5.30 17.76
N GLY A 144 -6.36 -4.64 16.66
CA GLY A 144 -5.04 -4.74 16.10
C GLY A 144 -4.57 -3.40 15.55
N ASN A 145 -3.27 -3.15 15.66
CA ASN A 145 -2.64 -1.98 15.08
C ASN A 145 -1.21 -2.31 14.61
N GLY A 146 -0.64 -1.39 13.80
CA GLY A 146 0.70 -1.55 13.27
C GLY A 146 0.75 -1.82 11.79
N GLY A 147 1.79 -2.54 11.35
CA GLY A 147 2.01 -2.90 9.96
C GLY A 147 3.47 -2.95 9.56
N LEU A 148 3.72 -3.20 8.28
CA LEU A 148 5.05 -3.31 7.69
C LEU A 148 5.39 -2.08 6.84
N ASN A 149 6.55 -1.49 7.09
CA ASN A 149 7.14 -0.44 6.27
C ASN A 149 8.29 -1.03 5.44
N LEU A 150 8.51 -0.50 4.25
CA LEU A 150 9.62 -0.87 3.38
C LEU A 150 10.52 0.34 3.12
N ALA A 151 11.78 0.26 3.53
CA ALA A 151 12.83 1.08 2.96
C ALA A 151 13.37 0.37 1.71
N PHE A 152 13.53 1.07 0.60
CA PHE A 152 13.93 0.42 -0.64
C PHE A 152 15.00 1.19 -1.39
N VAL A 153 15.80 0.43 -2.16
CA VAL A 153 16.74 0.95 -3.15
C VAL A 153 16.52 0.18 -4.44
N SER A 154 16.41 0.90 -5.54
CA SER A 154 16.19 0.33 -6.87
C SER A 154 17.20 0.86 -7.87
N ALA A 155 17.53 0.02 -8.86
CA ALA A 155 18.31 0.41 -10.02
C ALA A 155 17.65 -0.12 -11.30
N GLY A 156 17.62 0.71 -12.33
CA GLY A 156 17.14 0.35 -13.67
C GLY A 156 18.20 0.66 -14.71
N PHE A 157 18.31 -0.17 -15.71
CA PHE A 157 19.32 -0.10 -16.75
C PHE A 157 18.73 -0.39 -18.15
N HIS A 158 19.17 0.38 -19.18
CA HIS A 158 18.89 0.07 -20.56
C HIS A 158 19.89 -0.94 -21.12
N LEU A 159 19.42 -2.16 -21.41
CA LEU A 159 20.19 -3.12 -22.20
C LEU A 159 20.24 -2.67 -23.66
N PHE A 160 19.07 -2.32 -24.21
CA PHE A 160 18.90 -1.76 -25.55
C PHE A 160 17.92 -0.59 -25.51
N LYS A 161 17.81 0.19 -26.56
CA LYS A 161 16.85 1.32 -26.63
C LYS A 161 15.40 0.92 -26.37
N TRP A 162 15.07 -0.34 -26.68
CA TRP A 162 13.73 -0.92 -26.54
C TRP A 162 13.59 -1.86 -25.34
N TRP A 163 14.72 -2.23 -24.66
CA TRP A 163 14.71 -3.18 -23.56
C TRP A 163 15.40 -2.60 -22.32
N SER A 164 14.67 -2.59 -21.22
CA SER A 164 15.15 -2.15 -19.90
C SER A 164 14.94 -3.25 -18.87
N VAL A 165 15.87 -3.37 -17.94
CA VAL A 165 15.78 -4.27 -16.77
C VAL A 165 16.03 -3.48 -15.50
N GLY A 166 15.57 -4.00 -14.38
CA GLY A 166 15.80 -3.37 -13.09
C GLY A 166 15.59 -4.31 -11.93
N ALA A 167 16.17 -3.94 -10.81
CA ALA A 167 16.07 -4.64 -9.55
C ALA A 167 15.82 -3.67 -8.40
N THR A 168 15.09 -4.15 -7.38
CA THR A 168 14.84 -3.45 -6.12
C THR A 168 15.21 -4.38 -4.98
N ALA A 169 15.98 -3.86 -4.01
CA ALA A 169 16.15 -4.44 -2.69
C ALA A 169 15.28 -3.66 -1.70
N ARG A 170 14.56 -4.36 -0.83
CA ARG A 170 13.63 -3.79 0.14
C ARG A 170 13.97 -4.32 1.52
N TYR A 171 14.15 -3.44 2.47
CA TYR A 171 14.22 -3.77 3.88
C TYR A 171 12.88 -3.51 4.53
N GLY A 172 12.23 -4.58 4.97
CA GLY A 172 10.97 -4.53 5.71
C GLY A 172 11.24 -4.35 7.18
N PHE A 173 10.50 -3.46 7.84
CA PHE A 173 10.53 -3.23 9.27
C PHE A 173 9.19 -2.74 9.77
N GLY A 174 8.83 -3.08 10.99
CA GLY A 174 7.57 -2.66 11.58
C GLY A 174 7.19 -3.45 12.81
N ASN A 175 6.09 -3.07 13.42
CA ASN A 175 5.50 -3.76 14.54
C ASN A 175 4.04 -4.09 14.25
N ILE A 176 3.62 -5.25 14.70
CA ILE A 176 2.22 -5.67 14.70
C ILE A 176 1.82 -5.94 16.14
N ASN A 177 0.73 -5.34 16.56
CA ASN A 177 0.19 -5.47 17.89
C ASN A 177 -1.25 -6.00 17.79
N HIS A 178 -1.53 -7.12 18.43
CA HIS A 178 -2.86 -7.70 18.56
C HIS A 178 -3.23 -7.72 20.05
N GLN A 179 -4.42 -7.23 20.35
CA GLN A 179 -4.97 -7.26 21.69
C GLN A 179 -6.31 -7.98 21.67
N SER A 180 -6.47 -8.98 22.53
CA SER A 180 -7.77 -9.56 22.81
C SER A 180 -8.16 -9.27 24.26
N SER A 181 -9.42 -8.95 24.49
CA SER A 181 -9.96 -8.79 25.83
C SER A 181 -11.26 -9.53 26.00
N GLN A 182 -11.45 -10.11 27.17
CA GLN A 182 -12.66 -10.83 27.54
C GLN A 182 -13.23 -10.27 28.83
N GLN A 183 -14.50 -9.91 28.77
CA GLN A 183 -15.28 -9.52 29.94
C GLN A 183 -16.49 -10.42 30.07
N THR A 184 -16.67 -10.97 31.25
CA THR A 184 -17.79 -11.86 31.60
C THR A 184 -18.72 -11.13 32.54
N GLN A 185 -20.02 -11.23 32.32
CA GLN A 185 -21.04 -10.61 33.19
C GLN A 185 -20.90 -11.14 34.62
N ASN A 186 -21.07 -10.26 35.61
CA ASN A 186 -20.93 -10.54 37.04
C ASN A 186 -19.50 -10.90 37.50
N ILE A 187 -18.49 -10.81 36.62
CA ILE A 187 -17.08 -10.93 36.99
C ILE A 187 -16.46 -9.53 36.93
N ASP A 188 -15.94 -9.05 38.07
CA ASP A 188 -15.34 -7.72 38.19
C ASP A 188 -13.92 -7.65 37.58
N ARG A 189 -13.57 -8.62 36.77
CA ARG A 189 -12.24 -8.64 36.10
C ARG A 189 -12.37 -8.80 34.61
N THR A 190 -11.70 -7.91 33.88
CA THR A 190 -11.47 -8.04 32.45
C THR A 190 -10.07 -8.57 32.22
N THR A 191 -9.93 -9.58 31.41
CA THR A 191 -8.65 -10.15 31.00
C THR A 191 -8.24 -9.58 29.64
N PHE A 192 -6.97 -9.24 29.52
CA PHE A 192 -6.35 -8.74 28.29
C PHE A 192 -5.18 -9.65 27.95
N LEU A 193 -5.09 -10.03 26.68
CA LEU A 193 -3.93 -10.68 26.10
C LEU A 193 -3.40 -9.76 25.00
N GLU A 194 -2.17 -9.31 25.13
CA GLU A 194 -1.48 -8.45 24.19
C GLU A 194 -0.33 -9.20 23.55
N SER A 195 -0.37 -9.39 22.24
CA SER A 195 0.65 -10.10 21.46
C SER A 195 1.33 -9.11 20.52
N ASN A 196 2.63 -8.91 20.70
CA ASN A 196 3.44 -7.96 19.95
C ASN A 196 4.45 -8.70 19.08
N SER A 197 4.57 -8.32 17.83
CA SER A 197 5.56 -8.82 16.87
C SER A 197 6.37 -7.68 16.28
N SER A 198 7.68 -7.74 16.45
CA SER A 198 8.64 -6.84 15.77
C SER A 198 9.18 -7.52 14.52
N LEU A 199 8.92 -6.93 13.36
CA LEU A 199 9.22 -7.49 12.06
C LEU A 199 10.48 -6.88 11.45
N SER A 200 11.35 -7.70 10.88
CA SER A 200 12.50 -7.23 10.09
C SER A 200 12.92 -8.26 9.04
N GLY A 201 13.27 -7.80 7.83
CA GLY A 201 13.73 -8.73 6.79
C GLY A 201 14.02 -8.06 5.46
N ILE A 202 14.60 -8.80 4.52
CA ILE A 202 14.96 -8.30 3.20
C ILE A 202 14.18 -9.05 2.14
N SER A 203 13.66 -8.32 1.16
CA SER A 203 12.99 -8.87 -0.02
C SER A 203 13.49 -8.20 -1.30
N TYR A 204 13.31 -8.89 -2.42
CA TYR A 204 13.76 -8.42 -3.73
C TYR A 204 12.63 -8.36 -4.73
N LYS A 205 12.76 -7.51 -5.74
CA LYS A 205 11.87 -7.50 -6.91
C LYS A 205 12.72 -7.22 -8.15
N PHE A 206 12.50 -7.99 -9.18
CA PHE A 206 13.13 -7.83 -10.49
C PHE A 206 12.06 -7.45 -11.52
N SER A 207 12.42 -6.66 -12.50
CA SER A 207 11.49 -6.36 -13.60
C SER A 207 12.20 -6.18 -14.92
N THR A 208 11.46 -6.43 -15.99
CA THR A 208 11.86 -6.19 -17.37
C THR A 208 10.76 -5.45 -18.11
N LEU A 209 11.15 -4.50 -18.95
CA LEU A 209 10.24 -3.68 -19.74
C LEU A 209 10.74 -3.58 -21.18
N LEU A 210 9.92 -4.05 -22.10
CA LEU A 210 10.15 -3.97 -23.54
C LEU A 210 9.21 -2.92 -24.13
N VAL A 211 9.73 -2.01 -24.94
CA VAL A 211 8.95 -0.97 -25.59
C VAL A 211 9.31 -0.90 -27.06
N PHE A 212 8.42 -1.42 -27.89
CA PHE A 212 8.60 -1.48 -29.33
C PHE A 212 7.85 -0.33 -30.02
N PRO A 213 8.53 0.47 -30.87
CA PRO A 213 7.85 1.46 -31.69
C PRO A 213 7.03 0.77 -32.78
N LEU A 214 5.75 1.13 -32.87
CA LEU A 214 4.81 0.67 -33.90
C LEU A 214 4.22 1.90 -34.60
N GLY A 215 4.92 2.42 -35.55
CA GLY A 215 4.58 3.68 -36.24
C GLY A 215 4.59 4.86 -35.23
N LYS A 216 3.43 5.48 -35.00
CA LYS A 216 3.26 6.58 -34.03
C LYS A 216 3.00 6.10 -32.60
N GLN A 217 2.82 4.81 -32.41
CA GLN A 217 2.47 4.18 -31.15
C GLN A 217 3.68 3.45 -30.57
N ASN A 218 3.62 3.14 -29.28
CA ASN A 218 4.57 2.25 -28.61
C ASN A 218 3.79 1.09 -27.99
N LEU A 219 4.28 -0.13 -28.24
CA LEU A 219 3.78 -1.34 -27.61
C LEU A 219 4.68 -1.64 -26.41
N HIS A 220 4.07 -1.86 -25.26
CA HIS A 220 4.76 -2.11 -23.99
C HIS A 220 4.49 -3.54 -23.54
N PHE A 221 5.53 -4.29 -23.24
CA PHE A 221 5.49 -5.58 -22.56
C PHE A 221 6.24 -5.45 -21.24
N TYR A 222 5.63 -5.89 -20.18
CA TYR A 222 6.18 -5.82 -18.84
C TYR A 222 6.11 -7.17 -18.15
N SER A 223 7.18 -7.53 -17.45
CA SER A 223 7.16 -8.63 -16.53
C SER A 223 7.93 -8.25 -15.28
N ALA A 224 7.43 -8.66 -14.11
CA ALA A 224 8.15 -8.52 -12.86
C ALA A 224 8.00 -9.78 -12.00
N TYR A 225 9.02 -10.05 -11.20
CA TYR A 225 9.09 -11.19 -10.31
C TYR A 225 9.63 -10.76 -8.96
N ALA A 226 8.88 -11.04 -7.91
CA ALA A 226 9.30 -10.92 -6.53
C ALA A 226 9.37 -12.35 -5.94
N PRO A 227 10.57 -12.87 -5.66
CA PRO A 227 10.70 -14.17 -5.04
C PRO A 227 10.13 -14.16 -3.62
N GLU A 228 9.86 -15.34 -3.10
CA GLU A 228 9.57 -15.54 -1.69
C GLU A 228 10.65 -14.89 -0.81
N ALA A 229 10.23 -14.31 0.31
CA ALA A 229 11.13 -13.70 1.25
C ALA A 229 10.72 -14.00 2.69
N THR A 230 11.72 -14.22 3.52
CA THR A 230 11.55 -14.44 4.95
C THR A 230 11.68 -13.14 5.71
N ILE A 231 10.71 -12.83 6.55
CA ILE A 231 10.70 -11.72 7.50
C ILE A 231 10.80 -12.32 8.90
N ASN A 232 11.83 -11.97 9.64
CA ASN A 232 11.99 -12.38 11.04
C ASN A 232 10.97 -11.65 11.90
N SER A 233 10.37 -12.34 12.83
CA SER A 233 9.41 -11.83 13.81
C SER A 233 9.93 -12.15 15.22
N ARG A 234 10.20 -11.11 16.00
CA ARG A 234 10.47 -11.24 17.42
C ARG A 234 9.22 -10.92 18.19
N ASN A 235 8.77 -11.85 19.03
CA ASN A 235 7.46 -11.83 19.63
C ASN A 235 7.55 -11.75 21.14
N ASN A 236 6.59 -11.03 21.73
CA ASN A 236 6.31 -11.13 23.17
C ASN A 236 4.80 -11.10 23.41
N GLU A 237 4.38 -11.67 24.52
CA GLU A 237 2.99 -11.78 24.91
C GLU A 237 2.81 -11.42 26.37
N ILE A 238 1.81 -10.58 26.65
CA ILE A 238 1.54 -10.06 27.97
C ILE A 238 0.08 -10.32 28.32
N PHE A 239 -0.12 -11.05 29.42
CA PHE A 239 -1.42 -11.28 30.00
C PHE A 239 -1.66 -10.29 31.13
N THR A 240 -2.79 -9.56 31.10
CA THR A 240 -3.15 -8.56 32.13
C THR A 240 -4.56 -8.81 32.60
N SER A 241 -4.78 -8.80 33.93
CA SER A 241 -6.10 -8.85 34.54
C SER A 241 -6.39 -7.56 35.27
N LEU A 242 -7.40 -6.82 34.81
CA LEU A 242 -7.83 -5.53 35.39
C LEU A 242 -9.15 -5.70 36.12
N SER A 243 -9.26 -5.17 37.35
CA SER A 243 -10.54 -5.06 38.07
C SER A 243 -11.19 -3.74 37.70
N SER A 244 -12.49 -3.75 37.39
CA SER A 244 -13.28 -2.55 37.13
C SER A 244 -13.58 -1.73 38.38
N SER A 245 -13.51 -2.35 39.58
CA SER A 245 -13.81 -1.71 40.86
C SER A 245 -12.59 -1.07 41.54
N SER A 246 -11.37 -1.40 41.11
CA SER A 246 -10.14 -0.83 41.65
C SER A 246 -9.40 -0.01 40.57
N SER A 247 -9.00 1.21 40.90
CA SER A 247 -8.18 2.09 40.02
C SER A 247 -6.72 1.64 39.91
N GLY A 248 -6.39 0.40 40.31
CA GLY A 248 -5.05 -0.17 40.22
C GLY A 248 -4.84 -1.02 39.00
N ILE A 249 -3.63 -0.96 38.43
CA ILE A 249 -3.16 -1.90 37.41
C ILE A 249 -3.28 -3.30 38.01
N GLY A 250 -4.04 -4.18 37.32
CA GLY A 250 -4.19 -5.56 37.76
C GLY A 250 -2.86 -6.33 37.64
N GLN A 251 -2.93 -7.59 37.93
CA GLN A 251 -1.79 -8.45 37.82
C GLN A 251 -1.38 -8.58 36.33
N GLN A 252 -0.13 -8.29 36.03
CA GLN A 252 0.48 -8.42 34.70
C GLN A 252 1.46 -9.59 34.74
N LEU A 253 1.37 -10.46 33.75
CA LEU A 253 2.23 -11.63 33.57
C LEU A 253 2.77 -11.61 32.14
N GLU A 254 4.07 -11.58 31.99
CA GLU A 254 4.72 -11.85 30.72
C GLU A 254 4.74 -13.35 30.46
N VAL A 255 4.26 -13.76 29.28
CA VAL A 255 4.21 -15.17 28.89
C VAL A 255 5.59 -15.58 28.36
N ASP A 256 6.17 -16.62 28.94
CA ASP A 256 7.43 -17.20 28.45
C ASP A 256 7.15 -17.97 27.14
N LEU A 257 7.60 -17.42 26.03
CA LEU A 257 7.45 -17.98 24.69
C LEU A 257 8.60 -18.90 24.27
N GLU A 258 9.77 -18.86 24.95
CA GLU A 258 10.95 -19.67 24.60
C GLU A 258 10.66 -21.17 24.58
N PRO A 259 9.98 -21.78 25.58
CA PRO A 259 9.71 -23.23 25.57
C PRO A 259 8.88 -23.71 24.39
N SER A 260 8.08 -22.82 23.80
CA SER A 260 7.26 -23.11 22.61
C SER A 260 7.94 -22.74 21.29
N GLY A 261 9.09 -22.05 21.34
CA GLY A 261 9.81 -21.54 20.17
C GLY A 261 9.05 -20.43 19.45
N LEU A 262 8.19 -19.70 20.17
CA LEU A 262 7.37 -18.62 19.60
C LEU A 262 7.93 -17.22 19.87
N ASP A 263 8.98 -17.09 20.64
CA ASP A 263 9.72 -15.83 20.90
C ASP A 263 10.37 -15.26 19.63
N GLU A 264 10.92 -16.14 18.79
CA GLU A 264 11.44 -15.80 17.46
C GLU A 264 10.84 -16.71 16.40
N THR A 265 10.04 -16.15 15.52
CA THR A 265 9.38 -16.86 14.41
C THR A 265 9.71 -16.23 13.07
N VAL A 266 9.27 -16.86 12.01
CA VAL A 266 9.41 -16.32 10.65
C VAL A 266 8.05 -16.12 10.00
N LEU A 267 7.93 -15.03 9.26
CA LEU A 267 6.81 -14.74 8.40
C LEU A 267 7.25 -14.85 6.95
N ILE A 268 6.55 -15.66 6.17
CA ILE A 268 6.89 -15.89 4.76
C ILE A 268 6.07 -14.95 3.88
N LEU A 269 6.76 -14.05 3.17
CA LEU A 269 6.15 -13.25 2.09
C LEU A 269 6.08 -14.10 0.84
N PRO A 270 4.89 -14.26 0.23
CA PRO A 270 4.72 -15.13 -0.93
C PRO A 270 5.36 -14.56 -2.19
N THR A 271 5.69 -15.47 -3.11
CA THR A 271 6.13 -15.13 -4.47
C THR A 271 5.04 -14.35 -5.20
N ALA A 272 5.45 -13.31 -5.94
CA ALA A 272 4.54 -12.55 -6.80
C ALA A 272 5.11 -12.40 -8.23
N THR A 273 4.27 -12.67 -9.22
CA THR A 273 4.59 -12.53 -10.64
C THR A 273 3.63 -11.54 -11.29
N THR A 274 4.14 -10.63 -12.08
CA THR A 274 3.37 -9.60 -12.78
C THR A 274 3.62 -9.66 -14.27
N PHE A 275 2.55 -9.60 -15.07
CA PHE A 275 2.61 -9.43 -16.53
C PHE A 275 1.76 -8.23 -16.93
N GLY A 276 2.27 -7.41 -17.85
CA GLY A 276 1.59 -6.23 -18.37
C GLY A 276 1.75 -6.08 -19.86
N LEU A 277 0.67 -5.62 -20.50
CA LEU A 277 0.62 -5.30 -21.92
C LEU A 277 -0.08 -3.96 -22.11
N GLY A 278 0.50 -3.08 -22.94
CA GLY A 278 -0.12 -1.79 -23.21
C GLY A 278 0.32 -1.18 -24.53
N ILE A 279 -0.51 -0.29 -25.02
CA ILE A 279 -0.25 0.45 -26.27
C ILE A 279 -0.60 1.91 -26.07
N GLY A 280 0.16 2.80 -26.68
CA GLY A 280 -0.14 4.23 -26.59
C GLY A 280 0.73 5.10 -27.44
N THR A 281 0.32 6.34 -27.57
CA THR A 281 1.11 7.40 -28.23
C THR A 281 1.65 8.33 -27.14
N ARG A 282 2.95 8.50 -27.10
CA ARG A 282 3.62 9.36 -26.12
C ARG A 282 2.97 10.74 -26.06
N LYS A 283 2.71 11.23 -24.82
CA LYS A 283 2.10 12.54 -24.54
C LYS A 283 0.70 12.75 -25.12
N LYS A 284 0.00 11.68 -25.46
CA LYS A 284 -1.33 11.76 -26.04
C LYS A 284 -2.33 10.80 -25.38
N TRP A 285 -2.08 9.50 -25.44
CA TRP A 285 -2.93 8.49 -24.83
C TRP A 285 -2.18 7.19 -24.57
N PHE A 286 -2.68 6.41 -23.64
CA PHE A 286 -2.20 5.07 -23.34
C PHE A 286 -3.37 4.23 -22.86
N LEU A 287 -3.36 2.95 -23.23
CA LEU A 287 -4.28 1.92 -22.72
C LEU A 287 -3.45 0.68 -22.39
N GLY A 288 -3.74 0.05 -21.27
CA GLY A 288 -3.03 -1.16 -20.88
C GLY A 288 -3.80 -2.03 -19.90
N GLY A 289 -3.32 -3.26 -19.79
CA GLY A 289 -3.79 -4.24 -18.82
C GLY A 289 -2.61 -4.93 -18.12
N GLN A 290 -2.83 -5.33 -16.87
CA GLN A 290 -1.84 -5.99 -16.03
C GLN A 290 -2.50 -7.11 -15.23
N PHE A 291 -1.80 -8.23 -15.14
CA PHE A 291 -2.18 -9.35 -14.30
C PHE A 291 -1.07 -9.63 -13.29
N VAL A 292 -1.44 -9.73 -12.02
CA VAL A 292 -0.56 -10.11 -10.92
C VAL A 292 -1.06 -11.43 -10.35
N SER A 293 -0.16 -12.38 -10.14
CA SER A 293 -0.41 -13.63 -9.43
C SER A 293 0.47 -13.67 -8.19
N THR A 294 -0.09 -14.09 -7.07
CA THR A 294 0.61 -14.23 -5.77
C THR A 294 0.31 -15.59 -5.18
N SER A 295 1.34 -16.33 -4.77
CA SER A 295 1.23 -17.64 -4.11
C SER A 295 0.92 -17.48 -2.63
N ASN A 296 -0.19 -16.80 -2.30
CA ASN A 296 -0.53 -16.50 -0.91
C ASN A 296 -0.83 -17.75 -0.06
N SER A 297 -1.05 -18.91 -0.68
CA SER A 297 -1.12 -20.20 0.02
C SER A 297 0.14 -20.54 0.81
N ASP A 298 1.29 -19.97 0.41
CA ASP A 298 2.59 -20.17 1.07
C ASP A 298 2.81 -19.21 2.26
N PHE A 299 1.90 -18.23 2.45
CA PHE A 299 1.99 -17.31 3.58
C PHE A 299 1.87 -18.05 4.91
N ARG A 300 2.80 -17.81 5.81
CA ARG A 300 2.83 -18.37 7.17
C ARG A 300 3.16 -17.30 8.19
N ASN A 301 2.52 -17.39 9.32
CA ASN A 301 2.85 -16.69 10.55
C ASN A 301 2.56 -17.66 11.71
N ASP A 302 3.61 -18.21 12.28
CA ASP A 302 3.48 -19.28 13.29
C ASP A 302 3.07 -18.72 14.67
N PHE A 303 3.27 -17.43 14.92
CA PHE A 303 2.92 -16.81 16.20
C PHE A 303 1.45 -16.42 16.28
N ILE A 304 0.90 -15.81 15.21
CA ILE A 304 -0.48 -15.31 15.22
C ILE A 304 -1.33 -16.20 14.31
N THR A 305 -2.06 -17.11 14.92
CA THR A 305 -3.05 -17.94 14.26
C THR A 305 -4.45 -17.51 14.67
N LEU A 306 -5.23 -17.02 13.71
CA LEU A 306 -6.61 -16.58 13.95
C LEU A 306 -7.58 -17.64 13.44
N GLY A 307 -8.50 -18.07 14.30
CA GLY A 307 -9.52 -19.05 13.96
C GLY A 307 -10.39 -18.58 12.78
N GLY A 308 -10.67 -19.48 11.83
CA GLY A 308 -11.47 -19.15 10.64
C GLY A 308 -10.76 -18.37 9.54
N LEU A 309 -9.46 -18.07 9.70
CA LEU A 309 -8.62 -17.46 8.68
C LEU A 309 -7.77 -18.52 7.97
N SER A 310 -7.71 -18.46 6.65
CA SER A 310 -6.81 -19.27 5.83
C SER A 310 -6.34 -18.49 4.61
N TYR A 311 -5.31 -18.99 3.94
CA TYR A 311 -4.71 -18.34 2.79
C TYR A 311 -4.87 -19.20 1.55
N GLU A 312 -5.03 -18.56 0.41
CA GLU A 312 -5.13 -19.17 -0.90
C GLU A 312 -4.44 -18.28 -1.93
N ASP A 313 -4.13 -18.82 -3.10
CA ASP A 313 -3.49 -18.02 -4.14
C ASP A 313 -4.36 -16.84 -4.56
N GLY A 314 -3.70 -15.70 -4.61
CA GLY A 314 -4.30 -14.42 -4.98
C GLY A 314 -4.03 -14.07 -6.45
N ASN A 315 -4.91 -13.26 -7.01
CA ASN A 315 -4.67 -12.66 -8.31
C ASN A 315 -5.32 -11.28 -8.41
N ARG A 316 -4.76 -10.45 -9.27
CA ARG A 316 -5.30 -9.11 -9.55
C ARG A 316 -5.21 -8.81 -11.05
N LEU A 317 -6.36 -8.54 -11.65
CA LEU A 317 -6.48 -7.97 -12.98
C LEU A 317 -6.68 -6.46 -12.86
N SER A 318 -5.86 -5.69 -13.58
CA SER A 318 -5.96 -4.23 -13.67
C SER A 318 -6.04 -3.82 -15.12
N LEU A 319 -6.95 -2.89 -15.42
CA LEU A 319 -7.10 -2.26 -16.73
C LEU A 319 -7.07 -0.76 -16.54
N GLY A 320 -6.44 -0.01 -17.44
CA GLY A 320 -6.42 1.43 -17.31
C GLY A 320 -5.82 2.16 -18.49
N GLY A 321 -6.13 3.44 -18.55
CA GLY A 321 -5.63 4.30 -19.60
C GLY A 321 -5.68 5.76 -19.24
N PHE A 322 -4.98 6.55 -20.03
CA PHE A 322 -5.02 8.00 -19.92
C PHE A 322 -5.15 8.67 -21.28
N PHE A 323 -5.64 9.90 -21.23
CA PHE A 323 -5.75 10.78 -22.38
C PHE A 323 -5.29 12.20 -22.03
N ILE A 324 -4.56 12.83 -22.96
CA ILE A 324 -4.11 14.23 -22.89
C ILE A 324 -4.60 14.94 -24.16
N PRO A 325 -5.53 15.88 -24.07
CA PRO A 325 -6.10 16.55 -25.24
C PRO A 325 -5.04 17.24 -26.12
N ASN A 326 -4.18 18.06 -25.52
CA ASN A 326 -3.04 18.70 -26.19
C ASN A 326 -1.96 19.08 -25.19
N TYR A 327 -0.93 18.24 -25.08
CA TYR A 327 0.19 18.45 -24.16
C TYR A 327 0.94 19.77 -24.37
N SER A 328 1.01 20.25 -25.61
CA SER A 328 1.76 21.46 -26.00
C SER A 328 0.91 22.73 -26.04
N SER A 329 -0.33 22.70 -25.56
CA SER A 329 -1.20 23.87 -25.57
C SER A 329 -0.64 25.01 -24.74
N LEU A 330 -0.43 26.18 -25.35
CA LEU A 330 -0.01 27.40 -24.68
C LEU A 330 -1.20 28.22 -24.16
N THR A 331 -2.35 28.08 -24.80
CA THR A 331 -3.54 28.92 -24.55
C THR A 331 -4.53 28.33 -23.56
N SER A 332 -4.55 27.00 -23.37
CA SER A 332 -5.52 26.36 -22.51
C SER A 332 -4.87 25.37 -21.56
N TYR A 333 -4.96 25.65 -20.26
CA TYR A 333 -4.46 24.77 -19.20
C TYR A 333 -5.14 23.38 -19.22
N TRP A 334 -6.47 23.35 -19.39
CA TRP A 334 -7.26 22.13 -19.39
C TRP A 334 -6.86 21.12 -20.47
N LYS A 335 -6.33 21.60 -21.60
CA LYS A 335 -5.82 20.73 -22.66
C LYS A 335 -4.52 20.00 -22.32
N ARG A 336 -3.79 20.45 -21.29
CA ARG A 336 -2.53 19.85 -20.83
C ARG A 336 -2.72 18.86 -19.69
N ILE A 337 -3.90 18.85 -19.09
CA ILE A 337 -4.24 17.91 -18.00
C ILE A 337 -4.21 16.48 -18.53
N VAL A 338 -3.67 15.59 -17.72
CA VAL A 338 -3.70 14.14 -17.97
C VAL A 338 -4.93 13.57 -17.27
N TYR A 339 -5.90 13.11 -18.05
CA TYR A 339 -7.11 12.45 -17.55
C TYR A 339 -6.88 10.94 -17.51
N ARG A 340 -7.14 10.31 -16.37
CA ARG A 340 -6.86 8.89 -16.12
C ARG A 340 -8.12 8.18 -15.66
N VAL A 341 -8.27 6.94 -16.11
CA VAL A 341 -9.31 6.01 -15.65
C VAL A 341 -8.71 4.61 -15.55
N GLY A 342 -9.19 3.84 -14.57
CA GLY A 342 -8.78 2.46 -14.41
C GLY A 342 -9.81 1.63 -13.67
N TYR A 343 -9.66 0.34 -13.77
CA TYR A 343 -10.46 -0.68 -13.10
C TYR A 343 -9.54 -1.76 -12.56
N TYR A 344 -9.88 -2.33 -11.42
CA TYR A 344 -9.23 -3.52 -10.91
C TYR A 344 -10.23 -4.49 -10.28
N ASN A 345 -9.89 -5.77 -10.37
CA ASN A 345 -10.56 -6.88 -9.71
C ASN A 345 -9.48 -7.80 -9.12
N GLU A 346 -9.58 -8.03 -7.82
CA GLU A 346 -8.56 -8.73 -7.04
C GLU A 346 -9.22 -9.81 -6.18
N LYS A 347 -8.66 -11.02 -6.23
CA LYS A 347 -8.80 -12.06 -5.22
C LYS A 347 -7.62 -11.89 -4.28
N THR A 348 -7.88 -11.47 -3.04
CA THR A 348 -6.83 -10.97 -2.14
C THR A 348 -5.87 -12.05 -1.64
N GLY A 349 -6.26 -13.33 -1.76
CA GLY A 349 -5.53 -14.46 -1.21
C GLY A 349 -5.87 -14.76 0.25
N ILE A 350 -6.80 -14.03 0.83
CA ILE A 350 -7.33 -14.25 2.18
C ILE A 350 -8.69 -14.94 2.08
N ARG A 351 -8.89 -15.98 2.90
CA ARG A 351 -10.19 -16.65 3.10
C ARG A 351 -10.62 -16.48 4.54
N VAL A 352 -11.83 -16.01 4.73
CA VAL A 352 -12.48 -15.88 6.04
C VAL A 352 -13.66 -16.83 6.08
N GLN A 353 -13.72 -17.71 7.08
CA GLN A 353 -14.73 -18.75 7.18
C GLN A 353 -14.95 -19.50 5.85
N GLN A 354 -13.86 -19.95 5.24
CA GLN A 354 -13.79 -20.66 3.94
C GLN A 354 -14.26 -19.84 2.70
N SER A 355 -14.61 -18.57 2.85
CA SER A 355 -15.02 -17.69 1.75
C SER A 355 -13.89 -16.76 1.32
N SER A 356 -13.61 -16.71 0.01
CA SER A 356 -12.56 -15.86 -0.56
C SER A 356 -12.90 -14.39 -0.46
N LEU A 357 -11.96 -13.58 0.03
CA LEU A 357 -12.11 -12.13 0.08
C LEU A 357 -11.74 -11.52 -1.28
N LYS A 358 -12.69 -10.82 -1.89
CA LYS A 358 -12.54 -10.13 -3.18
C LYS A 358 -12.54 -8.63 -2.98
N ASN A 359 -11.74 -7.93 -3.79
CA ASN A 359 -11.62 -6.48 -3.79
C ASN A 359 -11.70 -5.95 -5.22
N ARG A 360 -12.63 -5.05 -5.50
CA ARG A 360 -12.83 -4.48 -6.84
C ARG A 360 -13.04 -2.98 -6.75
N GLY A 361 -12.63 -2.26 -7.79
CA GLY A 361 -12.85 -0.82 -7.80
C GLY A 361 -12.57 -0.16 -9.13
N ILE A 362 -13.11 1.05 -9.26
CA ILE A 362 -12.89 1.96 -10.37
C ILE A 362 -12.07 3.14 -9.86
N THR A 363 -11.12 3.57 -10.65
CA THR A 363 -10.21 4.65 -10.31
C THR A 363 -10.32 5.77 -11.35
N PHE A 364 -10.31 6.99 -10.87
CA PHE A 364 -10.25 8.21 -11.69
C PHE A 364 -9.08 9.06 -11.21
N GLY A 365 -8.49 9.82 -12.11
CA GLY A 365 -7.46 10.76 -11.70
C GLY A 365 -7.15 11.82 -12.73
N VAL A 366 -6.56 12.90 -12.23
CA VAL A 366 -6.05 13.98 -13.04
C VAL A 366 -4.61 14.29 -12.67
N GLY A 367 -3.77 14.44 -13.69
CA GLY A 367 -2.41 14.93 -13.53
C GLY A 367 -2.36 16.39 -13.93
N LEU A 368 -2.02 17.25 -12.97
CA LEU A 368 -2.01 18.70 -13.09
C LEU A 368 -0.57 19.19 -13.28
N PRO A 369 -0.13 19.54 -14.49
CA PRO A 369 1.18 20.14 -14.70
C PRO A 369 1.27 21.48 -13.97
N SER A 370 2.29 21.66 -13.13
CA SER A 370 2.42 22.88 -12.32
C SER A 370 3.78 23.53 -12.50
N PHE A 371 3.80 24.73 -13.07
CA PHE A 371 5.03 25.54 -13.16
C PHE A 371 5.43 26.16 -11.81
N ARG A 372 4.49 26.28 -10.87
CA ARG A 372 4.76 26.86 -9.53
C ARG A 372 5.53 25.89 -8.63
N LEU A 373 5.40 24.58 -8.86
CA LEU A 373 6.13 23.53 -8.14
C LEU A 373 7.50 23.21 -8.77
N GLY A 374 7.87 23.91 -9.84
CA GLY A 374 9.08 23.69 -10.61
C GLY A 374 8.78 23.20 -12.04
N PRO A 375 9.73 23.37 -12.98
CA PRO A 375 9.56 22.95 -14.36
C PRO A 375 9.35 21.43 -14.41
N PHE A 376 8.35 20.98 -15.18
CA PHE A 376 7.96 19.56 -15.33
C PHE A 376 7.39 18.88 -14.08
N SER A 377 7.13 19.63 -13.01
CA SER A 377 6.50 19.10 -11.80
C SER A 377 5.00 18.93 -11.98
N ASN A 378 4.43 17.93 -11.28
CA ASN A 378 3.02 17.57 -11.38
C ASN A 378 2.42 17.34 -10.00
N ALA A 379 1.19 17.80 -9.81
CA ALA A 379 0.30 17.33 -8.77
C ALA A 379 -0.66 16.29 -9.36
N ASN A 380 -0.86 15.18 -8.69
CA ASN A 380 -1.76 14.13 -9.12
C ASN A 380 -2.89 13.99 -8.08
N LEU A 381 -4.12 14.17 -8.52
CA LEU A 381 -5.31 13.95 -7.72
C LEU A 381 -6.03 12.70 -8.25
N GLY A 382 -6.36 11.78 -7.37
CA GLY A 382 -7.06 10.55 -7.73
C GLY A 382 -8.20 10.26 -6.77
N VAL A 383 -9.23 9.58 -7.29
CA VAL A 383 -10.34 9.03 -6.52
C VAL A 383 -10.48 7.56 -6.88
N THR A 384 -10.68 6.72 -5.87
CA THR A 384 -11.01 5.31 -6.04
C THR A 384 -12.35 5.04 -5.37
N LEU A 385 -13.25 4.40 -6.09
CA LEU A 385 -14.50 3.87 -5.57
C LEU A 385 -14.41 2.35 -5.66
N GLY A 386 -14.62 1.65 -4.56
CA GLY A 386 -14.47 0.20 -4.56
C GLY A 386 -15.26 -0.48 -3.46
N SER A 387 -15.26 -1.81 -3.54
CA SER A 387 -15.87 -2.68 -2.54
C SER A 387 -14.98 -3.87 -2.24
N ARG A 388 -15.00 -4.30 -0.99
CA ARG A 388 -14.37 -5.51 -0.50
C ARG A 388 -15.44 -6.37 0.16
N SER A 389 -15.59 -7.59 -0.29
CA SER A 389 -16.64 -8.50 0.16
C SER A 389 -16.27 -9.96 -0.02
N THR A 390 -17.01 -10.82 0.65
CA THR A 390 -16.94 -12.26 0.47
C THR A 390 -18.25 -12.78 -0.14
N SER A 391 -18.34 -14.07 -0.41
CA SER A 391 -19.60 -14.73 -0.80
C SER A 391 -20.46 -15.14 0.39
N ASN A 392 -19.95 -15.02 1.61
CA ASN A 392 -20.67 -15.38 2.84
C ASN A 392 -21.47 -14.15 3.34
N PRO A 393 -22.82 -14.20 3.37
CA PRO A 393 -23.63 -13.07 3.79
C PRO A 393 -23.53 -12.75 5.29
N ASN A 394 -22.96 -13.64 6.09
CA ASN A 394 -22.74 -13.42 7.52
C ASN A 394 -21.46 -12.63 7.81
N LEU A 395 -20.66 -12.33 6.77
CA LEU A 395 -19.47 -11.50 6.90
C LEU A 395 -19.76 -10.09 6.43
N VAL A 396 -19.01 -9.14 6.96
CA VAL A 396 -19.20 -7.72 6.67
C VAL A 396 -18.83 -7.36 5.23
N ASP A 397 -19.61 -6.50 4.62
CA ASP A 397 -19.29 -5.86 3.35
C ASP A 397 -18.65 -4.49 3.60
N GLU A 398 -17.59 -4.20 2.87
CA GLU A 398 -16.87 -2.95 2.97
C GLU A 398 -16.97 -2.20 1.63
N ASN A 399 -17.64 -1.04 1.66
CA ASN A 399 -17.68 -0.10 0.55
C ASN A 399 -16.81 1.11 0.87
N TYR A 400 -15.97 1.53 -0.06
CA TYR A 400 -15.02 2.60 0.22
C TYR A 400 -14.88 3.60 -0.92
N TRP A 401 -14.51 4.82 -0.52
CA TRP A 401 -13.98 5.82 -1.43
C TRP A 401 -12.70 6.40 -0.84
N HIS A 402 -11.67 6.51 -1.69
CA HIS A 402 -10.36 7.01 -1.30
C HIS A 402 -10.00 8.20 -2.17
N VAL A 403 -9.53 9.28 -1.55
CA VAL A 403 -8.90 10.41 -2.24
C VAL A 403 -7.39 10.29 -2.08
N LYS A 404 -6.67 10.55 -3.16
CA LYS A 404 -5.23 10.39 -3.27
C LYS A 404 -4.62 11.66 -3.79
N LEU A 405 -3.64 12.20 -3.08
CA LEU A 405 -2.91 13.38 -3.46
C LEU A 405 -1.43 13.06 -3.59
N GLY A 406 -0.88 13.15 -4.79
CA GLY A 406 0.51 12.86 -5.08
C GLY A 406 1.23 14.06 -5.68
N PHE A 407 2.46 14.26 -5.27
CA PHE A 407 3.35 15.27 -5.82
C PHE A 407 4.54 14.59 -6.50
N SER A 408 4.88 15.03 -7.70
CA SER A 408 6.08 14.66 -8.42
C SER A 408 6.84 15.95 -8.73
N LEU A 409 7.86 16.24 -7.95
CA LEU A 409 8.73 17.39 -8.12
C LEU A 409 9.91 16.98 -8.98
N ASN A 410 10.04 17.58 -10.14
CA ASN A 410 11.04 17.22 -11.13
C ASN A 410 12.02 18.39 -11.33
N ASP A 411 13.32 18.06 -11.34
CA ASP A 411 14.37 19.02 -11.58
C ASP A 411 15.57 18.39 -12.32
N VAL A 412 16.43 19.24 -12.87
CA VAL A 412 17.68 18.84 -13.52
C VAL A 412 18.83 19.01 -12.52
N TRP A 413 19.33 17.90 -11.96
CA TRP A 413 20.48 17.90 -11.06
C TRP A 413 21.78 17.66 -11.83
N PHE A 414 22.91 18.01 -11.22
CA PHE A 414 24.27 17.79 -11.74
C PHE A 414 24.59 18.57 -13.03
N ILE A 415 24.03 19.77 -13.17
CA ILE A 415 24.45 20.69 -14.24
C ILE A 415 25.83 21.22 -13.91
N LYS A 416 26.82 20.95 -14.77
CA LYS A 416 28.14 21.60 -14.69
C LYS A 416 27.94 23.11 -14.88
N ARG A 417 28.26 23.91 -13.88
CA ARG A 417 28.34 25.35 -14.05
C ARG A 417 29.49 25.65 -15.03
N LYS A 418 29.20 26.27 -16.14
CA LYS A 418 30.22 26.86 -17.01
C LYS A 418 30.60 28.15 -16.35
N TYR A 419 31.84 28.22 -15.86
CA TYR A 419 32.47 29.47 -15.53
C TYR A 419 32.96 30.07 -16.86
N ASN A 420 32.44 31.24 -17.26
CA ASN A 420 32.97 32.05 -18.34
C ASN A 420 34.09 32.92 -17.76
#